data_96a3ef13ae655f83d78e539b461ace29
#
_entry.id   96a3ef13ae655f83d78e539b461ace29
#
_cell.length_a   1.000
_cell.length_b   1.000
_cell.length_c   1.000
_cell.angle_alpha   90.00
_cell.angle_beta   90.00
_cell.angle_gamma   90.00
#
_symmetry.space_group_name_H-M   'P 1'
#
loop_
_entity.id
_entity.type
_entity.pdbx_description
1 polymer ?
#
loop_
_entity_poly.entity_id
_entity_poly.type
_entity_poly.pdbx_seq_one_letter_code
_entity_poly.pdbx_strand_id
1 'polypeptide(L)'
;MKVYNTLSKQKEEFVPLQEGKVSMYVCGPTVYNLIHIGNARPMIVFDTVRRYLEHKGYEVNYVSNFTDVDDKIIAKANEEGVTAKEISERYIAECKKDMAGMNVKPATTHPLATQEIDGMIDMISTLIEKGYAYNVNGTVYFRTRRFKEYGKLSHKNLDDLRSGNRSLLVTGEDQKEDPLETEKRRRAVLAVSVERRTSWMAYRVFRYGEKISGRRD
;
A
#
# COMPACT_ATOMS: atom_id res chain seq x y z
N MET A 1 24.05 1.48 -13.69
CA MET A 1 23.26 2.57 -13.07
C MET A 1 23.27 2.38 -11.56
N LYS A 2 23.52 3.44 -10.78
CA LYS A 2 23.49 3.35 -9.32
C LYS A 2 22.21 3.94 -8.76
N VAL A 3 21.60 3.25 -7.81
CA VAL A 3 20.42 3.70 -7.07
C VAL A 3 20.72 3.67 -5.57
N TYR A 4 20.09 4.59 -4.83
CA TYR A 4 20.15 4.55 -3.39
C TYR A 4 19.20 3.48 -2.87
N ASN A 5 19.73 2.50 -2.15
CA ASN A 5 18.95 1.43 -1.53
C ASN A 5 18.68 1.79 -0.06
N THR A 6 17.42 1.97 0.28
CA THR A 6 17.00 2.30 1.65
C THR A 6 17.33 1.17 2.63
N LEU A 7 17.33 -0.08 2.17
CA LEU A 7 17.63 -1.24 3.02
C LEU A 7 19.10 -1.24 3.48
N SER A 8 20.05 -1.00 2.58
CA SER A 8 21.47 -0.96 2.87
C SER A 8 21.97 0.43 3.26
N LYS A 9 21.18 1.50 3.02
CA LYS A 9 21.53 2.92 3.15
C LYS A 9 22.72 3.35 2.28
N GLN A 10 22.94 2.69 1.17
CA GLN A 10 24.07 2.94 0.26
C GLN A 10 23.59 3.12 -1.17
N LYS A 11 24.43 3.78 -1.99
CA LYS A 11 24.27 3.76 -3.44
C LYS A 11 24.91 2.50 -3.99
N GLU A 12 24.09 1.67 -4.60
CA GLU A 12 24.46 0.36 -5.17
C GLU A 12 24.24 0.32 -6.66
N GLU A 13 24.93 -0.57 -7.36
CA GLU A 13 24.61 -0.88 -8.75
C GLU A 13 23.22 -1.48 -8.81
N PHE A 14 22.42 -0.96 -9.75
CA PHE A 14 21.11 -1.51 -10.02
C PHE A 14 21.24 -2.84 -10.74
N VAL A 15 20.79 -3.91 -10.11
CA VAL A 15 20.74 -5.26 -10.67
C VAL A 15 19.28 -5.69 -10.72
N PRO A 16 18.69 -5.91 -11.91
CA PRO A 16 17.31 -6.37 -12.01
C PRO A 16 17.18 -7.82 -11.49
N LEU A 17 16.02 -8.16 -10.93
CA LEU A 17 15.73 -9.54 -10.48
C LEU A 17 15.66 -10.53 -11.64
N GLN A 18 15.28 -10.05 -12.82
CA GLN A 18 15.23 -10.80 -14.06
C GLN A 18 15.98 -10.02 -15.13
N GLU A 19 16.88 -10.67 -15.84
CA GLU A 19 17.66 -10.05 -16.91
C GLU A 19 16.75 -9.38 -17.95
N GLY A 20 17.08 -8.16 -18.32
CA GLY A 20 16.32 -7.35 -19.29
C GLY A 20 14.97 -6.82 -18.80
N LYS A 21 14.49 -7.19 -17.59
CA LYS A 21 13.18 -6.77 -17.08
C LYS A 21 13.26 -6.04 -15.76
N VAL A 22 12.47 -5.00 -15.63
CA VAL A 22 12.33 -4.22 -14.39
C VAL A 22 10.86 -4.13 -13.99
N SER A 23 10.54 -4.60 -12.81
CA SER A 23 9.24 -4.37 -12.19
C SER A 23 9.35 -3.31 -11.12
N MET A 24 8.54 -2.25 -11.21
CA MET A 24 8.53 -1.18 -10.24
C MET A 24 7.10 -0.85 -9.81
N TYR A 25 6.95 -0.59 -8.51
CA TYR A 25 5.70 -0.15 -7.92
C TYR A 25 5.87 1.23 -7.28
N VAL A 26 4.96 2.13 -7.62
CA VAL A 26 4.89 3.46 -7.02
C VAL A 26 3.48 3.67 -6.49
N CYS A 27 3.38 3.97 -5.20
CA CYS A 27 2.09 4.23 -4.56
C CYS A 27 1.38 5.40 -5.24
N GLY A 28 0.16 5.17 -5.70
CA GLY A 28 -0.67 6.18 -6.31
C GLY A 28 -1.49 6.99 -5.29
N PRO A 29 -2.26 7.97 -5.75
CA PRO A 29 -3.04 8.85 -4.90
C PRO A 29 -4.30 8.19 -4.34
N THR A 30 -4.81 8.74 -3.23
CA THR A 30 -6.20 8.56 -2.81
C THR A 30 -7.07 9.51 -3.61
N VAL A 31 -8.07 8.97 -4.31
CA VAL A 31 -8.84 9.70 -5.32
C VAL A 31 -10.13 10.28 -4.71
N TYR A 32 -9.98 11.26 -3.82
CA TYR A 32 -11.09 11.98 -3.18
C TYR A 32 -11.17 13.45 -3.59
N ASN A 33 -10.16 13.98 -4.29
CA ASN A 33 -10.08 15.36 -4.76
C ASN A 33 -9.09 15.46 -5.93
N LEU A 34 -9.02 16.62 -6.58
CA LEU A 34 -8.01 16.94 -7.56
C LEU A 34 -6.60 16.74 -6.97
N ILE A 35 -5.65 16.31 -7.79
CA ILE A 35 -4.25 16.22 -7.37
C ILE A 35 -3.63 17.62 -7.25
N HIS A 36 -2.63 17.73 -6.39
CA HIS A 36 -1.82 18.93 -6.26
C HIS A 36 -0.36 18.62 -6.62
N ILE A 37 0.49 19.65 -6.68
CA ILE A 37 1.90 19.50 -7.09
C ILE A 37 2.66 18.44 -6.28
N GLY A 38 2.32 18.24 -5.01
CA GLY A 38 2.91 17.19 -4.18
C GLY A 38 2.58 15.78 -4.63
N ASN A 39 1.38 15.57 -5.22
CA ASN A 39 1.00 14.29 -5.83
C ASN A 39 1.63 14.12 -7.23
N ALA A 40 1.74 15.21 -7.98
CA ALA A 40 2.33 15.22 -9.31
C ALA A 40 3.84 14.90 -9.29
N ARG A 41 4.56 15.36 -8.27
CA ARG A 41 6.01 15.20 -8.16
C ARG A 41 6.44 13.72 -8.28
N PRO A 42 5.97 12.76 -7.48
CA PRO A 42 6.36 11.36 -7.65
C PRO A 42 5.94 10.79 -9.02
N MET A 43 4.81 11.20 -9.58
CA MET A 43 4.36 10.75 -10.90
C MET A 43 5.38 11.12 -11.98
N ILE A 44 5.83 12.39 -12.01
CA ILE A 44 6.82 12.89 -12.97
C ILE A 44 8.19 12.25 -12.75
N VAL A 45 8.65 12.16 -11.49
CA VAL A 45 9.96 11.59 -11.16
C VAL A 45 10.03 10.12 -11.59
N PHE A 46 9.02 9.32 -11.26
CA PHE A 46 9.05 7.89 -11.59
C PHE A 46 8.74 7.59 -13.06
N ASP A 47 8.00 8.45 -13.75
CA ASP A 47 7.89 8.41 -15.21
C ASP A 47 9.27 8.66 -15.88
N THR A 48 10.03 9.61 -15.35
CA THR A 48 11.40 9.87 -15.83
C THR A 48 12.30 8.64 -15.59
N VAL A 49 12.23 8.03 -14.41
CA VAL A 49 12.97 6.79 -14.10
C VAL A 49 12.57 5.66 -15.06
N ARG A 50 11.27 5.47 -15.29
CA ARG A 50 10.74 4.49 -16.23
C ARG A 50 11.28 4.70 -17.64
N ARG A 51 11.18 5.92 -18.16
CA ARG A 51 11.69 6.26 -19.51
C ARG A 51 13.18 6.04 -19.64
N TYR A 52 13.96 6.34 -18.60
CA TYR A 52 15.38 6.08 -18.57
C TYR A 52 15.69 4.58 -18.60
N LEU A 53 14.97 3.76 -17.85
CA LEU A 53 15.13 2.30 -17.88
C LEU A 53 14.75 1.72 -19.25
N GLU A 54 13.64 2.17 -19.85
CA GLU A 54 13.22 1.81 -21.20
C GLU A 54 14.31 2.19 -22.24
N HIS A 55 14.88 3.41 -22.11
CA HIS A 55 15.98 3.87 -22.94
C HIS A 55 17.25 2.99 -22.81
N LYS A 56 17.48 2.42 -21.64
CA LYS A 56 18.57 1.46 -21.39
C LYS A 56 18.28 0.04 -21.89
N GLY A 57 17.15 -0.17 -22.54
CA GLY A 57 16.77 -1.45 -23.12
C GLY A 57 16.02 -2.40 -22.20
N TYR A 58 15.60 -1.94 -21.02
CA TYR A 58 14.78 -2.76 -20.12
C TYR A 58 13.31 -2.76 -20.54
N GLU A 59 12.67 -3.91 -20.46
CA GLU A 59 11.21 -4.03 -20.42
C GLU A 59 10.72 -3.62 -19.02
N VAL A 60 9.95 -2.53 -18.91
CA VAL A 60 9.54 -1.98 -17.63
C VAL A 60 8.06 -2.26 -17.35
N ASN A 61 7.79 -3.11 -16.35
CA ASN A 61 6.45 -3.26 -15.78
C ASN A 61 6.26 -2.23 -14.66
N TYR A 62 5.57 -1.14 -14.98
CA TYR A 62 5.31 -0.06 -14.03
C TYR A 62 3.88 -0.16 -13.49
N VAL A 63 3.75 -0.34 -12.19
CA VAL A 63 2.47 -0.45 -11.48
C VAL A 63 2.29 0.75 -10.56
N SER A 64 1.15 1.42 -10.67
CA SER A 64 0.74 2.49 -9.77
C SER A 64 -0.76 2.38 -9.49
N ASN A 65 -1.14 2.20 -8.24
CA ASN A 65 -2.54 2.01 -7.85
C ASN A 65 -3.32 3.32 -7.79
N PHE A 66 -4.64 3.21 -7.84
CA PHE A 66 -5.53 4.22 -7.27
C PHE A 66 -6.15 3.68 -5.99
N THR A 67 -6.14 4.50 -4.94
CA THR A 67 -6.89 4.18 -3.74
C THR A 67 -8.28 4.77 -3.89
N ASP A 68 -9.21 3.92 -4.30
CA ASP A 68 -10.60 4.23 -4.62
C ASP A 68 -11.57 3.94 -3.47
N VAL A 69 -11.04 3.62 -2.30
CA VAL A 69 -11.77 3.48 -1.05
C VAL A 69 -10.94 4.00 0.11
N ASP A 70 -11.49 4.96 0.87
CA ASP A 70 -10.83 5.63 2.01
C ASP A 70 -11.88 6.43 2.78
N ASP A 71 -11.65 6.71 4.06
CA ASP A 71 -12.56 7.54 4.87
C ASP A 71 -12.78 8.92 4.25
N LYS A 72 -11.77 9.48 3.58
CA LYS A 72 -11.87 10.77 2.89
C LYS A 72 -12.82 10.71 1.69
N ILE A 73 -12.84 9.59 0.97
CA ILE A 73 -13.76 9.37 -0.15
C ILE A 73 -15.19 9.26 0.39
N ILE A 74 -15.38 8.50 1.48
CA ILE A 74 -16.68 8.32 2.13
C ILE A 74 -17.20 9.66 2.67
N ALA A 75 -16.35 10.43 3.36
CA ALA A 75 -16.70 11.76 3.87
C ALA A 75 -17.12 12.70 2.74
N LYS A 76 -16.36 12.73 1.64
CA LYS A 76 -16.65 13.56 0.46
C LYS A 76 -17.95 13.13 -0.23
N ALA A 77 -18.20 11.83 -0.34
CA ALA A 77 -19.44 11.29 -0.89
C ALA A 77 -20.66 11.71 -0.07
N ASN A 78 -20.56 11.64 1.26
CA ASN A 78 -21.63 12.09 2.17
C ASN A 78 -21.86 13.61 2.07
N GLU A 79 -20.79 14.40 1.95
CA GLU A 79 -20.87 15.86 1.79
C GLU A 79 -21.59 16.24 0.49
N GLU A 80 -21.33 15.54 -0.60
CA GLU A 80 -21.90 15.81 -1.94
C GLU A 80 -23.22 15.07 -2.20
N GLY A 81 -23.66 14.17 -1.31
CA GLY A 81 -24.88 13.37 -1.50
C GLY A 81 -24.79 12.35 -2.64
N VAL A 82 -23.59 11.85 -2.93
CA VAL A 82 -23.30 10.88 -3.99
C VAL A 82 -22.65 9.62 -3.42
N THR A 83 -22.40 8.60 -4.23
CA THR A 83 -21.74 7.38 -3.80
C THR A 83 -20.21 7.55 -3.74
N ALA A 84 -19.55 6.78 -2.90
CA ALA A 84 -18.08 6.72 -2.85
C ALA A 84 -17.46 6.31 -4.19
N LYS A 85 -18.17 5.47 -4.95
CA LYS A 85 -17.79 5.05 -6.29
C LYS A 85 -17.79 6.23 -7.27
N GLU A 86 -18.84 7.05 -7.28
CA GLU A 86 -18.91 8.24 -8.14
C GLU A 86 -17.79 9.24 -7.84
N ILE A 87 -17.46 9.43 -6.56
CA ILE A 87 -16.32 10.28 -6.16
C ILE A 87 -15.03 9.71 -6.72
N SER A 88 -14.74 8.43 -6.47
CA SER A 88 -13.47 7.83 -6.90
C SER A 88 -13.33 7.80 -8.43
N GLU A 89 -14.38 7.43 -9.17
CA GLU A 89 -14.36 7.41 -10.63
C GLU A 89 -14.11 8.80 -11.22
N ARG A 90 -14.78 9.83 -10.68
CA ARG A 90 -14.58 11.24 -11.08
C ARG A 90 -13.13 11.66 -10.91
N TYR A 91 -12.55 11.48 -9.72
CA TYR A 91 -11.19 11.94 -9.45
C TYR A 91 -10.10 11.03 -10.05
N ILE A 92 -10.38 9.78 -10.37
CA ILE A 92 -9.51 8.97 -11.23
C ILE A 92 -9.44 9.56 -12.64
N ALA A 93 -10.58 9.96 -13.21
CA ALA A 93 -10.63 10.57 -14.52
C ALA A 93 -9.86 11.90 -14.56
N GLU A 94 -10.07 12.78 -13.57
CA GLU A 94 -9.33 14.06 -13.46
C GLU A 94 -7.83 13.82 -13.25
N CYS A 95 -7.44 12.88 -12.39
CA CYS A 95 -6.03 12.52 -12.18
C CYS A 95 -5.37 12.04 -13.49
N LYS A 96 -6.03 11.19 -14.26
CA LYS A 96 -5.53 10.73 -15.57
C LYS A 96 -5.36 11.88 -16.57
N LYS A 97 -6.30 12.83 -16.58
CA LYS A 97 -6.23 14.03 -17.40
C LYS A 97 -5.04 14.90 -17.01
N ASP A 98 -4.84 15.14 -15.71
CA ASP A 98 -3.71 15.90 -15.21
C ASP A 98 -2.37 15.22 -15.52
N MET A 99 -2.29 13.89 -15.35
CA MET A 99 -1.10 13.10 -15.74
C MET A 99 -0.79 13.25 -17.23
N ALA A 100 -1.80 13.16 -18.08
CA ALA A 100 -1.63 13.38 -19.53
C ALA A 100 -1.15 14.80 -19.84
N GLY A 101 -1.72 15.83 -19.19
CA GLY A 101 -1.31 17.22 -19.31
C GLY A 101 0.15 17.46 -18.89
N MET A 102 0.67 16.69 -17.95
CA MET A 102 2.08 16.71 -17.52
C MET A 102 2.99 15.79 -18.36
N ASN A 103 2.48 15.20 -19.46
CA ASN A 103 3.21 14.24 -20.30
C ASN A 103 3.72 12.99 -19.54
N VAL A 104 3.03 12.61 -18.47
CA VAL A 104 3.31 11.37 -17.72
C VAL A 104 2.66 10.20 -18.44
N LYS A 105 3.42 9.17 -18.78
CA LYS A 105 2.89 7.95 -19.39
C LYS A 105 1.97 7.22 -18.40
N PRO A 106 0.82 6.65 -18.85
CA PRO A 106 0.04 5.73 -18.03
C PRO A 106 0.89 4.58 -17.49
N ALA A 107 0.64 4.14 -16.28
CA ALA A 107 1.29 2.93 -15.77
C ALA A 107 0.89 1.70 -16.62
N THR A 108 1.70 0.65 -16.58
CA THR A 108 1.36 -0.64 -17.22
C THR A 108 0.07 -1.20 -16.60
N THR A 109 -0.10 -0.99 -15.30
CA THR A 109 -1.32 -1.39 -14.58
C THR A 109 -1.64 -0.37 -13.50
N HIS A 110 -2.93 -0.01 -13.38
CA HIS A 110 -3.48 0.80 -12.30
C HIS A 110 -4.47 -0.05 -11.49
N PRO A 111 -4.00 -0.84 -10.50
CA PRO A 111 -4.91 -1.59 -9.64
C PRO A 111 -5.81 -0.65 -8.83
N LEU A 112 -7.07 -1.05 -8.65
CA LEU A 112 -8.01 -0.38 -7.74
C LEU A 112 -8.07 -1.18 -6.43
N ALA A 113 -8.04 -0.49 -5.29
CA ALA A 113 -8.09 -1.16 -3.99
C ALA A 113 -9.37 -2.01 -3.84
N THR A 114 -10.50 -1.53 -4.36
CA THR A 114 -11.78 -2.26 -4.33
C THR A 114 -11.76 -3.55 -5.14
N GLN A 115 -10.95 -3.66 -6.18
CA GLN A 115 -10.83 -4.85 -7.03
C GLN A 115 -9.86 -5.89 -6.49
N GLU A 116 -9.05 -5.55 -5.49
CA GLU A 116 -8.02 -6.42 -4.94
C GLU A 116 -8.42 -7.08 -3.61
N ILE A 117 -9.67 -6.89 -3.17
CA ILE A 117 -10.15 -7.32 -1.85
C ILE A 117 -10.06 -8.82 -1.63
N ASP A 118 -10.53 -9.60 -2.58
CA ASP A 118 -10.52 -11.07 -2.43
C ASP A 118 -9.09 -11.57 -2.24
N GLY A 119 -8.16 -11.05 -3.00
CA GLY A 119 -6.80 -11.44 -2.82
C GLY A 119 -6.10 -10.87 -1.58
N MET A 120 -6.60 -9.73 -1.03
CA MET A 120 -6.16 -9.29 0.29
C MET A 120 -6.65 -10.25 1.37
N ILE A 121 -7.88 -10.75 1.25
CA ILE A 121 -8.45 -11.77 2.15
C ILE A 121 -7.63 -13.05 2.10
N ASP A 122 -7.28 -13.53 0.92
CA ASP A 122 -6.46 -14.73 0.74
C ASP A 122 -5.09 -14.59 1.42
N MET A 123 -4.43 -13.45 1.22
CA MET A 123 -3.15 -13.16 1.87
C MET A 123 -3.27 -13.18 3.39
N ILE A 124 -4.32 -12.55 3.93
CA ILE A 124 -4.55 -12.50 5.38
C ILE A 124 -4.82 -13.88 5.93
N SER A 125 -5.63 -14.69 5.24
CA SER A 125 -5.88 -16.07 5.63
C SER A 125 -4.57 -16.86 5.71
N THR A 126 -3.70 -16.70 4.71
CA THR A 126 -2.35 -17.28 4.71
C THR A 126 -1.51 -16.81 5.90
N LEU A 127 -1.57 -15.51 6.26
CA LEU A 127 -0.83 -14.99 7.42
C LEU A 127 -1.36 -15.54 8.74
N ILE A 128 -2.68 -15.77 8.86
CA ILE A 128 -3.28 -16.41 10.03
C ILE A 128 -2.82 -17.86 10.10
N GLU A 129 -2.89 -18.62 9.03
CA GLU A 129 -2.44 -20.02 8.97
C GLU A 129 -0.97 -20.18 9.34
N LYS A 130 -0.11 -19.28 8.84
CA LYS A 130 1.32 -19.23 9.19
C LYS A 130 1.56 -18.68 10.61
N GLY A 131 0.53 -18.25 11.32
CA GLY A 131 0.58 -17.72 12.68
C GLY A 131 1.19 -16.33 12.81
N TYR A 132 1.33 -15.58 11.70
CA TYR A 132 1.78 -14.18 11.71
C TYR A 132 0.65 -13.19 11.93
N ALA A 133 -0.60 -13.63 11.83
CA ALA A 133 -1.76 -12.82 12.13
C ALA A 133 -2.74 -13.60 13.03
N TYR A 134 -3.69 -12.88 13.64
CA TYR A 134 -4.72 -13.48 14.51
C TYR A 134 -5.97 -12.60 14.49
N ASN A 135 -7.12 -13.23 14.74
CA ASN A 135 -8.42 -12.58 14.77
C ASN A 135 -8.84 -12.29 16.21
N VAL A 136 -9.35 -11.08 16.46
CA VAL A 136 -9.99 -10.68 17.71
C VAL A 136 -11.32 -10.00 17.36
N ASN A 137 -12.43 -10.62 17.71
CA ASN A 137 -13.78 -10.05 17.49
C ASN A 137 -14.02 -9.58 16.04
N GLY A 138 -13.57 -10.37 15.04
CA GLY A 138 -13.73 -10.03 13.63
C GLY A 138 -12.66 -9.09 13.05
N THR A 139 -11.75 -8.58 13.86
CA THR A 139 -10.60 -7.78 13.40
C THR A 139 -9.33 -8.61 13.40
N VAL A 140 -8.59 -8.59 12.30
CA VAL A 140 -7.34 -9.32 12.18
C VAL A 140 -6.14 -8.40 12.45
N TYR A 141 -5.23 -8.87 13.29
CA TYR A 141 -4.01 -8.17 13.68
C TYR A 141 -2.77 -8.93 13.25
N PHE A 142 -1.73 -8.22 12.84
CA PHE A 142 -0.44 -8.80 12.49
C PHE A 142 0.50 -8.84 13.70
N ARG A 143 1.15 -10.00 13.94
CA ARG A 143 2.11 -10.22 15.03
C ARG A 143 3.50 -9.69 14.65
N THR A 144 3.73 -8.41 14.83
CA THR A 144 4.97 -7.73 14.41
C THR A 144 6.22 -8.36 15.00
N ARG A 145 6.19 -8.78 16.27
CA ARG A 145 7.34 -9.39 16.95
C ARG A 145 7.65 -10.82 16.47
N ARG A 146 6.66 -11.53 15.96
CA ARG A 146 6.87 -12.87 15.40
C ARG A 146 7.58 -12.81 14.03
N PHE A 147 7.43 -11.72 13.31
CA PHE A 147 8.12 -11.49 12.05
C PHE A 147 9.48 -10.85 12.30
N LYS A 148 10.54 -11.66 12.41
CA LYS A 148 11.90 -11.24 12.81
C LYS A 148 12.50 -10.11 11.96
N GLU A 149 12.09 -9.99 10.70
CA GLU A 149 12.56 -8.95 9.80
C GLU A 149 11.70 -7.67 9.81
N TYR A 150 10.70 -7.58 10.69
CA TYR A 150 9.87 -6.39 10.79
C TYR A 150 10.71 -5.16 11.18
N GLY A 151 10.55 -4.07 10.42
CA GLY A 151 11.35 -2.86 10.63
C GLY A 151 12.70 -2.84 9.90
N LYS A 152 13.13 -3.94 9.25
CA LYS A 152 14.40 -4.03 8.52
C LYS A 152 14.59 -2.91 7.50
N LEU A 153 13.56 -2.61 6.69
CA LEU A 153 13.63 -1.54 5.70
C LEU A 153 13.65 -0.14 6.31
N SER A 154 12.83 0.09 7.35
CA SER A 154 12.72 1.41 8.00
C SER A 154 13.86 1.69 8.98
N HIS A 155 14.64 0.68 9.35
CA HIS A 155 15.65 0.71 10.38
C HIS A 155 15.15 1.23 11.74
N LYS A 156 13.85 1.05 12.02
CA LYS A 156 13.23 1.47 13.27
C LYS A 156 13.30 0.34 14.28
N ASN A 157 13.71 0.69 15.49
CA ASN A 157 13.59 -0.21 16.64
C ASN A 157 12.10 -0.35 17.00
N LEU A 158 11.61 -1.58 17.11
CA LEU A 158 10.21 -1.86 17.49
C LEU A 158 9.90 -1.31 18.89
N ASP A 159 10.88 -1.28 19.80
CA ASP A 159 10.68 -0.82 21.17
C ASP A 159 10.48 0.70 21.27
N ASP A 160 10.99 1.45 20.29
CA ASP A 160 10.86 2.92 20.22
C ASP A 160 9.55 3.35 19.51
N LEU A 161 8.79 2.42 18.96
CA LEU A 161 7.54 2.74 18.25
C LEU A 161 6.43 3.02 19.25
N ARG A 162 6.12 4.31 19.47
CA ARG A 162 4.95 4.74 20.24
C ARG A 162 3.65 4.51 19.47
N SER A 163 2.60 4.10 20.17
CA SER A 163 1.27 3.94 19.58
C SER A 163 0.73 5.29 19.07
N GLY A 164 0.24 5.30 17.83
CA GLY A 164 -0.33 6.50 17.23
C GLY A 164 -1.75 6.83 17.75
N ASN A 165 -2.16 8.09 17.62
CA ASN A 165 -3.40 8.67 18.14
C ASN A 165 -4.74 8.20 17.52
N ARG A 166 -4.80 7.08 16.80
CA ARG A 166 -6.08 6.53 16.34
C ARG A 166 -6.59 5.53 17.37
N SER A 167 -7.60 5.95 18.12
CA SER A 167 -8.29 5.12 19.11
C SER A 167 -9.15 4.05 18.43
N LEU A 168 -8.59 2.86 18.25
CA LEU A 168 -9.37 1.65 18.12
C LEU A 168 -9.34 0.99 19.52
N LEU A 169 -10.40 1.16 20.28
CA LEU A 169 -10.62 0.44 21.52
C LEU A 169 -10.92 -1.01 21.16
N VAL A 170 -9.93 -1.87 21.28
CA VAL A 170 -10.12 -3.33 21.21
C VAL A 170 -10.07 -3.84 22.64
N THR A 171 -11.22 -4.28 23.13
CA THR A 171 -11.37 -4.97 24.40
C THR A 171 -11.38 -6.49 24.13
N GLY A 172 -10.33 -7.20 24.50
CA GLY A 172 -10.24 -8.65 24.38
C GLY A 172 -9.20 -9.25 25.33
N GLU A 173 -9.39 -10.50 25.73
CA GLU A 173 -8.54 -11.19 26.71
C GLU A 173 -7.09 -11.43 26.26
N ASP A 174 -6.82 -11.43 24.96
CA ASP A 174 -5.48 -11.54 24.37
C ASP A 174 -4.57 -10.33 24.65
N GLN A 175 -5.08 -9.28 25.30
CA GLN A 175 -4.28 -8.16 25.77
C GLN A 175 -3.25 -8.53 26.83
N LYS A 176 -3.38 -9.70 27.46
CA LYS A 176 -2.52 -10.14 28.58
C LYS A 176 -1.21 -10.78 28.14
N GLU A 177 -1.12 -11.29 26.89
CA GLU A 177 0.04 -12.04 26.44
C GLU A 177 1.17 -11.20 25.85
N ASP A 178 0.89 -10.03 25.26
CA ASP A 178 1.91 -9.08 24.79
C ASP A 178 1.41 -7.61 24.86
N PRO A 179 1.73 -6.88 25.94
CA PRO A 179 1.37 -5.46 26.08
C PRO A 179 1.92 -4.58 24.95
N LEU A 180 3.03 -4.98 24.34
CA LEU A 180 3.66 -4.29 23.20
C LEU A 180 2.91 -4.55 21.88
N GLU A 181 2.35 -5.72 21.68
CA GLU A 181 1.44 -5.96 20.56
C GLU A 181 0.17 -5.11 20.69
N THR A 182 -0.36 -4.95 21.89
CA THR A 182 -1.56 -4.15 22.16
C THR A 182 -1.34 -2.65 21.92
N GLU A 183 -0.21 -2.12 22.33
CA GLU A 183 0.10 -0.69 22.20
C GLU A 183 0.59 -0.32 20.79
N LYS A 184 1.30 -1.24 20.10
CA LYS A 184 1.79 -1.09 18.71
C LYS A 184 0.80 -1.54 17.65
N ARG A 185 -0.30 -2.20 17.99
CA ARG A 185 -1.45 -2.56 17.12
C ARG A 185 -1.97 -1.39 16.30
N ARG A 186 -1.80 -0.17 16.76
CA ARG A 186 -2.32 1.05 16.10
C ARG A 186 -1.57 1.45 14.81
N ARG A 187 -0.45 0.81 14.46
CA ARG A 187 0.32 1.12 13.24
C ARG A 187 0.42 -0.02 12.22
N ALA A 188 0.17 -1.25 12.62
CA ALA A 188 0.22 -2.43 11.77
C ALA A 188 -1.10 -3.17 11.76
N VAL A 189 -2.21 -2.45 11.83
CA VAL A 189 -3.54 -3.04 11.76
C VAL A 189 -3.84 -3.40 10.33
N LEU A 190 -3.77 -4.70 10.05
CA LEU A 190 -4.51 -5.33 8.99
C LEU A 190 -5.95 -5.52 9.50
N ALA A 191 -6.73 -4.44 9.58
CA ALA A 191 -8.12 -4.56 9.95
C ALA A 191 -8.92 -5.12 8.77
N VAL A 192 -9.16 -6.40 8.78
CA VAL A 192 -10.20 -7.02 7.97
C VAL A 192 -11.37 -7.31 8.88
N SER A 193 -12.46 -6.65 8.67
CA SER A 193 -13.74 -7.18 9.12
C SER A 193 -14.07 -8.36 8.23
N VAL A 194 -14.17 -9.55 8.80
CA VAL A 194 -14.68 -10.76 8.12
C VAL A 194 -16.15 -10.57 7.73
N GLU A 195 -16.82 -9.61 8.33
CA GLU A 195 -18.09 -9.08 7.87
C GLU A 195 -17.82 -7.97 6.84
N ARG A 196 -18.22 -8.19 5.63
CA ARG A 196 -18.03 -7.42 4.38
C ARG A 196 -18.31 -5.91 4.43
N ARG A 197 -18.25 -5.22 5.56
CA ARG A 197 -18.81 -3.86 5.64
C ARG A 197 -17.92 -2.72 6.09
N THR A 198 -16.81 -2.87 6.79
CA THR A 198 -16.03 -1.68 7.20
C THR A 198 -14.61 -2.01 7.64
N SER A 199 -13.65 -1.44 7.03
CA SER A 199 -12.32 -0.97 7.45
C SER A 199 -11.20 -1.30 6.46
N TRP A 200 -10.84 -0.32 5.65
CA TRP A 200 -10.12 -0.45 4.38
C TRP A 200 -8.66 0.05 4.40
N MET A 201 -8.17 0.58 5.50
CA MET A 201 -6.96 1.41 5.45
C MET A 201 -5.61 0.69 5.49
N ALA A 202 -5.55 -0.57 5.86
CA ALA A 202 -4.27 -1.24 6.14
C ALA A 202 -3.70 -2.09 5.01
N TYR A 203 -4.45 -2.27 3.92
CA TYR A 203 -4.13 -3.22 2.85
C TYR A 203 -3.23 -2.70 1.74
N ARG A 204 -2.89 -1.42 1.76
CA ARG A 204 -2.35 -0.71 0.61
C ARG A 204 -0.98 -1.18 0.10
N VAL A 205 -0.20 -1.84 0.92
CA VAL A 205 1.21 -2.06 0.59
C VAL A 205 1.53 -3.50 0.19
N PHE A 206 0.85 -4.49 0.76
CA PHE A 206 1.29 -5.88 0.61
C PHE A 206 0.96 -6.50 -0.76
N ARG A 207 -0.26 -6.38 -1.25
CA ARG A 207 -0.65 -7.09 -2.48
C ARG A 207 -0.15 -6.47 -3.77
N TYR A 208 0.03 -5.16 -3.80
CA TYR A 208 0.62 -4.52 -4.97
C TYR A 208 2.06 -4.96 -5.22
N GLY A 209 2.78 -5.31 -4.16
CA GLY A 209 4.12 -5.89 -4.25
C GLY A 209 4.16 -7.26 -4.91
N GLU A 210 3.18 -8.14 -4.65
CA GLU A 210 3.11 -9.47 -5.26
C GLU A 210 2.87 -9.43 -6.78
N LYS A 211 1.99 -8.54 -7.26
CA LYS A 211 1.79 -8.33 -8.71
C LYS A 211 3.07 -7.88 -9.42
N ILE A 212 4.01 -7.28 -8.70
CA ILE A 212 5.31 -6.89 -9.26
C ILE A 212 6.30 -8.04 -9.27
N SER A 213 6.34 -8.84 -8.21
CA SER A 213 7.36 -9.89 -8.03
C SER A 213 7.06 -11.20 -8.77
N GLY A 214 5.83 -11.42 -9.20
CA GLY A 214 5.42 -12.69 -9.84
C GLY A 214 5.55 -13.91 -8.93
N ARG A 215 5.78 -13.72 -7.63
CA ARG A 215 5.90 -14.81 -6.66
C ARG A 215 4.55 -15.06 -6.01
N ARG A 216 4.00 -16.20 -6.33
CA ARG A 216 3.05 -16.91 -5.46
C ARG A 216 3.88 -17.92 -4.69
N ASP A 217 4.20 -17.62 -3.45
CA ASP A 217 4.66 -18.58 -2.45
C ASP A 217 4.09 -18.20 -1.08
#